data_45918f3cd99a432c427489b190c59c28
#
_entry.id   45918f3cd99a432c427489b190c59c28
#
_cell.length_a   1.000
_cell.length_b   1.000
_cell.length_c   1.000
_cell.angle_alpha   90.00
_cell.angle_beta   90.00
_cell.angle_gamma   90.00
#
_symmetry.space_group_name_H-M   'P 1'
#
loop_
_entity.id
_entity.type
_entity.pdbx_description
1 polymer ?
#
loop_
_entity_poly.entity_id
_entity_poly.type
_entity_poly.pdbx_seq_one_letter_code
_entity_poly.pdbx_strand_id
1 'polypeptide(L)'
;MTFYLAILYVVPFIAFLGKIFARKQALRFNSDGSLKNEDRANFFFVFIVMLILVLLAGLRSSWNDTGAYIFEYGRMTSDFSDYVKNQLQLFQGDWAFTFINRFIKAYISKDSWVFLMFYSAVTVTITVSMLDKYSKDFDLAVFLFIATQFYWTQMGAIRQSFAGALLFAAFPLIEQKKFLKYALIVLVAAQFHNSAYMFLLIYFLCKIPAFSKYSVWFLVGGALLFISYPITGEFINELLSDSKYGDSYSSGISSSNDGTNPLRLVIELVPVVLALVAKDDIKANEKHVNVVFNMALLQVIFTAFSIKYWIFFRFIIYSQPFSIILLCWALKYFPSNSRWKDIIRILCFGLYSVYYYIFMKLSSSTYMSDILNISAYH
;
A
#
# COMPACT_ATOMS: atom_id res chain seq x y z
N MET A 1 -0.36 21.47 9.93
CA MET A 1 0.86 20.64 10.17
C MET A 1 0.85 19.86 11.49
N THR A 2 0.49 20.44 12.63
CA THR A 2 0.49 19.76 13.96
C THR A 2 -0.30 18.44 13.98
N PHE A 3 -1.48 18.40 13.35
CA PHE A 3 -2.31 17.19 13.23
C PHE A 3 -1.56 16.04 12.53
N TYR A 4 -0.92 16.32 11.41
CA TYR A 4 -0.18 15.31 10.63
C TYR A 4 1.02 14.75 11.41
N LEU A 5 1.76 15.63 12.13
CA LEU A 5 2.87 15.20 12.97
C LEU A 5 2.38 14.41 14.19
N ALA A 6 1.22 14.77 14.76
CA ALA A 6 0.62 13.99 15.84
C ALA A 6 0.30 12.56 15.37
N ILE A 7 -0.29 12.36 14.19
CA ILE A 7 -0.54 11.03 13.65
C ILE A 7 0.77 10.28 13.40
N LEU A 8 1.79 10.96 12.84
CA LEU A 8 3.09 10.35 12.54
C LEU A 8 3.78 9.78 13.77
N TYR A 9 3.63 10.39 14.94
CA TYR A 9 4.35 9.98 16.14
C TYR A 9 3.49 9.28 17.20
N VAL A 10 2.24 9.72 17.40
CA VAL A 10 1.35 9.13 18.41
C VAL A 10 0.92 7.70 18.02
N VAL A 11 0.55 7.48 16.75
CA VAL A 11 0.07 6.16 16.33
C VAL A 11 1.19 5.10 16.39
N PRO A 12 2.42 5.35 15.89
CA PRO A 12 3.54 4.43 16.08
C PRO A 12 3.96 4.28 17.55
N PHE A 13 3.81 5.31 18.39
CA PHE A 13 4.06 5.17 19.81
C PHE A 13 3.10 4.18 20.48
N ILE A 14 1.81 4.19 20.11
CA ILE A 14 0.84 3.18 20.56
C ILE A 14 1.26 1.78 20.08
N ALA A 15 1.72 1.66 18.83
CA ALA A 15 2.25 0.40 18.30
C ALA A 15 3.49 -0.08 19.08
N PHE A 16 4.38 0.84 19.49
CA PHE A 16 5.54 0.55 20.32
C PHE A 16 5.15 0.03 21.72
N LEU A 17 4.11 0.60 22.34
CA LEU A 17 3.56 0.04 23.58
C LEU A 17 3.10 -1.39 23.37
N GLY A 18 2.46 -1.71 22.24
CA GLY A 18 2.08 -3.06 21.87
C GLY A 18 3.26 -4.03 21.81
N LYS A 19 4.43 -3.57 21.36
CA LYS A 19 5.66 -4.36 21.34
C LYS A 19 6.22 -4.60 22.77
N ILE A 20 6.19 -3.57 23.63
CA ILE A 20 6.63 -3.71 25.02
C ILE A 20 5.77 -4.71 25.78
N PHE A 21 4.47 -4.63 25.65
CA PHE A 21 3.53 -5.52 26.35
C PHE A 21 3.51 -6.93 25.75
N ALA A 22 3.82 -7.12 24.47
CA ALA A 22 3.92 -8.43 23.84
C ALA A 22 5.06 -9.28 24.43
N ARG A 23 6.21 -8.68 24.74
CA ARG A 23 7.35 -9.39 25.35
C ARG A 23 7.02 -10.07 26.69
N LYS A 24 6.00 -9.61 27.41
CA LYS A 24 5.52 -10.22 28.66
C LYS A 24 4.58 -11.39 28.47
N GLN A 25 3.95 -11.53 27.28
CA GLN A 25 3.00 -12.61 26.97
C GLN A 25 3.60 -13.76 26.14
N ALA A 26 4.80 -13.61 25.62
CA ALA A 26 5.40 -14.46 24.57
C ALA A 26 6.02 -15.78 25.08
N LEU A 27 5.58 -16.34 26.22
CA LEU A 27 5.93 -17.68 26.64
C LEU A 27 4.88 -18.69 26.12
N ARG A 28 4.67 -18.76 24.81
CA ARG A 28 3.99 -19.89 24.19
C ARG A 28 5.03 -20.87 23.69
N PHE A 29 4.92 -22.11 24.15
CA PHE A 29 5.75 -23.21 23.68
C PHE A 29 5.11 -23.82 22.42
N ASN A 30 5.95 -24.20 21.47
CA ASN A 30 5.53 -25.07 20.37
C ASN A 30 5.23 -26.47 20.92
N SER A 31 4.57 -27.31 20.12
CA SER A 31 4.33 -28.73 20.45
C SER A 31 5.60 -29.57 20.71
N ASP A 32 6.77 -29.06 20.27
CA ASP A 32 8.09 -29.64 20.47
C ASP A 32 8.84 -29.07 21.70
N GLY A 33 8.18 -28.21 22.51
CA GLY A 33 8.77 -27.57 23.69
C GLY A 33 9.67 -26.37 23.40
N SER A 34 9.87 -25.98 22.15
CA SER A 34 10.63 -24.78 21.78
C SER A 34 9.81 -23.51 22.00
N LEU A 35 10.46 -22.40 22.38
CA LEU A 35 9.80 -21.09 22.48
C LEU A 35 9.34 -20.61 21.12
N LYS A 36 8.05 -20.44 20.96
CA LYS A 36 7.45 -19.82 19.78
C LYS A 36 7.64 -18.29 19.85
N ASN A 37 8.74 -17.82 19.34
CA ASN A 37 9.03 -16.38 19.24
C ASN A 37 8.23 -15.80 18.06
N GLU A 38 6.92 -15.60 18.22
CA GLU A 38 6.16 -14.77 17.29
C GLU A 38 6.43 -13.33 17.66
N ASP A 39 7.20 -12.61 16.82
CA ASP A 39 7.49 -11.17 16.94
C ASP A 39 6.24 -10.34 16.60
N ARG A 40 5.13 -10.63 17.28
CA ARG A 40 3.87 -9.92 17.11
C ARG A 40 3.62 -8.96 18.26
N ALA A 41 3.04 -7.83 17.95
CA ALA A 41 2.59 -6.88 18.97
C ALA A 41 1.39 -7.44 19.75
N ASN A 42 1.13 -6.88 20.93
CA ASN A 42 -0.05 -7.20 21.70
C ASN A 42 -1.32 -6.78 20.91
N PHE A 43 -2.25 -7.71 20.76
CA PHE A 43 -3.46 -7.53 19.96
C PHE A 43 -4.28 -6.29 20.34
N PHE A 44 -4.36 -5.96 21.63
CA PHE A 44 -5.10 -4.78 22.10
C PHE A 44 -4.55 -3.47 21.48
N PHE A 45 -3.24 -3.30 21.46
CA PHE A 45 -2.61 -2.10 20.87
C PHE A 45 -2.68 -2.13 19.34
N VAL A 46 -2.58 -3.30 18.71
CA VAL A 46 -2.81 -3.44 17.26
C VAL A 46 -4.23 -3.01 16.91
N PHE A 47 -5.21 -3.42 17.71
CA PHE A 47 -6.61 -3.02 17.54
C PHE A 47 -6.81 -1.51 17.71
N ILE A 48 -6.16 -0.86 18.71
CA ILE A 48 -6.23 0.59 18.90
C ILE A 48 -5.64 1.33 17.69
N VAL A 49 -4.47 0.89 17.19
CA VAL A 49 -3.86 1.45 15.97
C VAL A 49 -4.81 1.33 14.79
N MET A 50 -5.39 0.14 14.57
CA MET A 50 -6.37 -0.06 13.51
C MET A 50 -7.58 0.87 13.66
N LEU A 51 -8.15 0.95 14.87
CA LEU A 51 -9.33 1.75 15.14
C LEU A 51 -9.08 3.23 14.83
N ILE A 52 -7.96 3.80 15.31
CA ILE A 52 -7.61 5.19 15.05
C ILE A 52 -7.48 5.43 13.54
N LEU A 53 -6.73 4.60 12.84
CA LEU A 53 -6.51 4.78 11.41
C LEU A 53 -7.78 4.54 10.58
N VAL A 54 -8.62 3.58 10.96
CA VAL A 54 -9.93 3.33 10.32
C VAL A 54 -10.87 4.52 10.51
N LEU A 55 -10.97 5.05 11.74
CA LEU A 55 -11.85 6.19 12.03
C LEU A 55 -11.40 7.44 11.28
N LEU A 56 -10.11 7.75 11.28
CA LEU A 56 -9.58 8.89 10.52
C LEU A 56 -9.84 8.72 9.01
N ALA A 57 -9.62 7.53 8.47
CA ALA A 57 -9.86 7.29 7.05
C ALA A 57 -11.35 7.24 6.68
N GLY A 58 -12.19 6.65 7.53
CA GLY A 58 -13.62 6.43 7.25
C GLY A 58 -14.50 7.63 7.49
N LEU A 59 -14.16 8.49 8.45
CA LEU A 59 -14.95 9.67 8.84
C LEU A 59 -14.47 10.96 8.17
N ARG A 60 -13.57 10.88 7.18
CA ARG A 60 -13.09 12.06 6.45
C ARG A 60 -14.16 12.64 5.54
N SER A 61 -14.24 13.95 5.47
CA SER A 61 -15.04 14.69 4.48
C SER A 61 -14.18 15.23 3.33
N SER A 62 -12.86 15.40 3.55
CA SER A 62 -11.90 15.84 2.52
C SER A 62 -10.55 15.16 2.67
N TRP A 63 -10.00 14.71 1.58
CA TRP A 63 -8.63 14.33 1.31
C TRP A 63 -8.51 13.87 -0.15
N ASN A 64 -7.69 14.54 -0.98
CA ASN A 64 -7.47 14.19 -2.38
C ASN A 64 -8.83 13.94 -3.12
N ASP A 65 -9.03 12.77 -3.73
CA ASP A 65 -10.22 12.44 -4.54
C ASP A 65 -11.49 12.19 -3.70
N THR A 66 -11.45 12.34 -2.37
CA THR A 66 -12.60 12.04 -1.50
C THR A 66 -13.86 12.81 -1.91
N GLY A 67 -13.72 14.09 -2.26
CA GLY A 67 -14.85 14.92 -2.70
C GLY A 67 -15.55 14.36 -3.94
N ALA A 68 -14.79 13.85 -4.91
CA ALA A 68 -15.34 13.21 -6.12
C ALA A 68 -16.13 11.94 -5.77
N TYR A 69 -15.60 11.10 -4.88
CA TYR A 69 -16.33 9.89 -4.42
C TYR A 69 -17.61 10.23 -3.67
N ILE A 70 -17.60 11.25 -2.80
CA ILE A 70 -18.80 11.72 -2.08
C ILE A 70 -19.83 12.24 -3.07
N PHE A 71 -19.41 13.04 -4.06
CA PHE A 71 -20.28 13.58 -5.09
C PHE A 71 -20.90 12.46 -5.94
N GLU A 72 -20.11 11.50 -6.42
CA GLU A 72 -20.59 10.35 -7.17
C GLU A 72 -21.59 9.52 -6.35
N TYR A 73 -21.29 9.25 -5.08
CA TYR A 73 -22.20 8.55 -4.18
C TYR A 73 -23.51 9.31 -4.01
N GLY A 74 -23.45 10.62 -3.84
CA GLY A 74 -24.64 11.48 -3.75
C GLY A 74 -25.58 11.35 -4.94
N ARG A 75 -25.03 11.23 -6.16
CA ARG A 75 -25.79 11.10 -7.42
C ARG A 75 -26.33 9.69 -7.71
N MET A 76 -25.83 8.66 -7.05
CA MET A 76 -26.32 7.29 -7.26
C MET A 76 -27.78 7.18 -6.89
N THR A 77 -28.60 6.48 -7.70
CA THR A 77 -29.97 6.15 -7.31
C THR A 77 -29.98 5.18 -6.13
N SER A 78 -31.00 5.31 -5.28
CA SER A 78 -31.28 4.33 -4.22
C SER A 78 -32.16 3.17 -4.67
N ASP A 79 -32.66 3.18 -5.91
CA ASP A 79 -33.37 2.04 -6.48
C ASP A 79 -32.38 0.97 -6.95
N PHE A 80 -32.10 0.04 -6.05
CA PHE A 80 -31.19 -1.05 -6.30
C PHE A 80 -31.77 -2.09 -7.27
N SER A 81 -33.11 -2.27 -7.26
CA SER A 81 -33.76 -3.22 -8.16
C SER A 81 -33.67 -2.77 -9.64
N ASP A 82 -33.92 -1.47 -9.89
CA ASP A 82 -33.73 -0.88 -11.20
C ASP A 82 -32.29 -0.99 -11.68
N TYR A 83 -31.34 -0.68 -10.78
CA TYR A 83 -29.91 -0.81 -11.10
C TYR A 83 -29.54 -2.23 -11.54
N VAL A 84 -29.94 -3.24 -10.77
CA VAL A 84 -29.60 -4.65 -11.07
C VAL A 84 -30.25 -5.11 -12.39
N LYS A 85 -31.49 -4.67 -12.66
CA LYS A 85 -32.21 -5.09 -13.88
C LYS A 85 -31.72 -4.40 -15.15
N ASN A 86 -31.43 -3.08 -15.06
CA ASN A 86 -31.28 -2.24 -16.25
C ASN A 86 -29.90 -1.63 -16.44
N GLN A 87 -29.07 -1.56 -15.39
CA GLN A 87 -27.81 -0.82 -15.43
C GLN A 87 -26.57 -1.66 -15.08
N LEU A 88 -26.73 -2.81 -14.41
CA LEU A 88 -25.62 -3.64 -13.97
C LEU A 88 -24.94 -4.31 -15.18
N GLN A 89 -23.69 -3.96 -15.40
CA GLN A 89 -22.83 -4.57 -16.41
C GLN A 89 -21.70 -5.33 -15.70
N LEU A 90 -21.89 -6.64 -15.54
CA LEU A 90 -20.88 -7.50 -14.91
C LEU A 90 -19.58 -7.50 -15.73
N PHE A 91 -18.46 -7.48 -15.02
CA PHE A 91 -17.11 -7.51 -15.58
C PHE A 91 -16.72 -6.30 -16.44
N GLN A 92 -17.51 -5.23 -16.42
CA GLN A 92 -17.17 -3.96 -17.07
C GLN A 92 -16.73 -2.90 -16.05
N GLY A 93 -15.55 -2.34 -16.26
CA GLY A 93 -14.97 -1.34 -15.37
C GLY A 93 -14.86 -1.83 -13.93
N ASP A 94 -15.02 -0.91 -12.98
CA ASP A 94 -14.98 -1.18 -11.54
C ASP A 94 -16.39 -1.52 -11.01
N TRP A 95 -17.07 -2.47 -11.66
CA TRP A 95 -18.49 -2.77 -11.41
C TRP A 95 -18.77 -3.18 -9.97
N ALA A 96 -17.88 -3.94 -9.34
CA ALA A 96 -18.08 -4.40 -7.97
C ALA A 96 -18.06 -3.23 -6.96
N PHE A 97 -17.24 -2.21 -7.21
CA PHE A 97 -17.24 -0.99 -6.42
C PHE A 97 -18.59 -0.26 -6.52
N THR A 98 -19.09 -0.09 -7.74
CA THR A 98 -20.40 0.55 -8.00
C THR A 98 -21.55 -0.25 -7.38
N PHE A 99 -21.52 -1.58 -7.52
CA PHE A 99 -22.53 -2.48 -6.96
C PHE A 99 -22.61 -2.37 -5.44
N ILE A 100 -21.47 -2.45 -4.74
CA ILE A 100 -21.44 -2.34 -3.28
C ILE A 100 -21.90 -0.96 -2.82
N ASN A 101 -21.50 0.12 -3.49
CA ASN A 101 -21.94 1.47 -3.11
C ASN A 101 -23.44 1.66 -3.28
N ARG A 102 -24.03 1.15 -4.36
CA ARG A 102 -25.49 1.19 -4.55
C ARG A 102 -26.23 0.31 -3.54
N PHE A 103 -25.68 -0.84 -3.21
CA PHE A 103 -26.22 -1.69 -2.15
C PHE A 103 -26.20 -0.97 -0.78
N ILE A 104 -25.06 -0.36 -0.42
CA ILE A 104 -24.96 0.42 0.84
C ILE A 104 -25.99 1.55 0.82
N LYS A 105 -26.10 2.30 -0.28
CA LYS A 105 -27.00 3.44 -0.39
C LYS A 105 -28.48 3.04 -0.30
N ALA A 106 -28.84 1.91 -0.86
CA ALA A 106 -30.23 1.44 -0.89
C ALA A 106 -30.68 0.85 0.44
N TYR A 107 -29.81 0.08 1.12
CA TYR A 107 -30.22 -0.78 2.24
C TYR A 107 -29.59 -0.40 3.59
N ILE A 108 -28.48 0.38 3.60
CA ILE A 108 -27.74 0.68 4.83
C ILE A 108 -27.86 2.17 5.18
N SER A 109 -27.33 3.07 4.33
CA SER A 109 -27.37 4.50 4.59
C SER A 109 -27.19 5.32 3.32
N LYS A 110 -27.82 6.49 3.28
CA LYS A 110 -27.60 7.51 2.26
C LYS A 110 -26.39 8.39 2.56
N ASP A 111 -25.86 8.33 3.77
CA ASP A 111 -24.72 9.13 4.21
C ASP A 111 -23.41 8.60 3.62
N SER A 112 -22.64 9.50 3.04
CA SER A 112 -21.38 9.13 2.33
C SER A 112 -20.30 8.58 3.26
N TRP A 113 -20.26 8.97 4.54
CA TRP A 113 -19.27 8.45 5.47
C TRP A 113 -19.40 6.93 5.69
N VAL A 114 -20.59 6.34 5.48
CA VAL A 114 -20.81 4.89 5.68
C VAL A 114 -20.05 4.05 4.65
N PHE A 115 -20.10 4.43 3.35
CA PHE A 115 -19.30 3.71 2.34
C PHE A 115 -17.81 3.96 2.52
N LEU A 116 -17.41 5.19 2.89
CA LEU A 116 -16.00 5.50 3.21
C LEU A 116 -15.50 4.64 4.37
N MET A 117 -16.30 4.50 5.41
CA MET A 117 -16.00 3.66 6.57
C MET A 117 -15.85 2.19 6.17
N PHE A 118 -16.74 1.65 5.34
CA PHE A 118 -16.66 0.28 4.85
C PHE A 118 -15.34 -0.01 4.15
N TYR A 119 -14.97 0.80 3.14
CA TYR A 119 -13.72 0.61 2.42
C TYR A 119 -12.49 0.85 3.30
N SER A 120 -12.54 1.85 4.17
CA SER A 120 -11.43 2.16 5.08
C SER A 120 -11.23 1.05 6.11
N ALA A 121 -12.32 0.53 6.69
CA ALA A 121 -12.25 -0.57 7.65
C ALA A 121 -11.59 -1.81 7.03
N VAL A 122 -11.98 -2.22 5.83
CA VAL A 122 -11.39 -3.40 5.18
C VAL A 122 -9.94 -3.13 4.79
N THR A 123 -9.67 -2.02 4.10
CA THR A 123 -8.33 -1.71 3.57
C THR A 123 -7.29 -1.55 4.68
N VAL A 124 -7.60 -0.72 5.68
CA VAL A 124 -6.67 -0.43 6.79
C VAL A 124 -6.48 -1.66 7.68
N THR A 125 -7.58 -2.38 8.01
CA THR A 125 -7.48 -3.60 8.84
C THR A 125 -6.60 -4.66 8.18
N ILE A 126 -6.79 -4.91 6.88
CA ILE A 126 -5.94 -5.85 6.15
C ILE A 126 -4.49 -5.36 6.17
N THR A 127 -4.25 -4.09 5.82
CA THR A 127 -2.89 -3.54 5.74
C THR A 127 -2.18 -3.64 7.08
N VAL A 128 -2.78 -3.16 8.18
CA VAL A 128 -2.17 -3.17 9.52
C VAL A 128 -1.96 -4.60 10.02
N SER A 129 -2.93 -5.51 9.80
CA SER A 129 -2.81 -6.91 10.19
C SER A 129 -1.66 -7.63 9.46
N MET A 130 -1.48 -7.34 8.17
CA MET A 130 -0.40 -7.92 7.38
C MET A 130 0.95 -7.33 7.76
N LEU A 131 1.02 -6.02 8.06
CA LEU A 131 2.23 -5.38 8.58
C LEU A 131 2.61 -5.96 9.96
N ASP A 132 1.66 -6.11 10.91
CA ASP A 132 1.93 -6.77 12.19
C ASP A 132 2.48 -8.19 11.99
N LYS A 133 1.91 -8.92 11.05
CA LYS A 133 2.27 -10.32 10.80
C LYS A 133 3.66 -10.49 10.16
N TYR A 134 4.01 -9.65 9.20
CA TYR A 134 5.14 -9.90 8.32
C TYR A 134 6.32 -8.94 8.48
N SER A 135 6.13 -7.75 9.08
CA SER A 135 7.22 -6.79 9.24
C SER A 135 8.25 -7.19 10.29
N LYS A 136 7.85 -7.99 11.30
CA LYS A 136 8.69 -8.35 12.47
C LYS A 136 9.10 -7.16 13.36
N ASP A 137 8.61 -5.96 13.05
CA ASP A 137 8.84 -4.73 13.81
C ASP A 137 7.63 -3.80 13.61
N PHE A 138 6.56 -4.03 14.39
CA PHE A 138 5.25 -3.43 14.17
C PHE A 138 5.25 -1.91 14.33
N ASP A 139 5.93 -1.37 15.34
CA ASP A 139 6.03 0.08 15.59
C ASP A 139 6.71 0.80 14.42
N LEU A 140 7.81 0.24 13.92
CA LEU A 140 8.49 0.75 12.73
C LEU A 140 7.61 0.64 11.48
N ALA A 141 6.91 -0.49 11.30
CA ALA A 141 6.02 -0.67 10.15
C ALA A 141 4.86 0.32 10.13
N VAL A 142 4.25 0.61 11.29
CA VAL A 142 3.20 1.62 11.43
C VAL A 142 3.75 3.03 11.17
N PHE A 143 4.94 3.35 11.69
CA PHE A 143 5.60 4.62 11.39
C PHE A 143 5.83 4.77 9.88
N LEU A 144 6.40 3.77 9.23
CA LEU A 144 6.64 3.79 7.79
C LEU A 144 5.34 3.82 6.97
N PHE A 145 4.29 3.15 7.41
CA PHE A 145 2.98 3.18 6.76
C PHE A 145 2.44 4.62 6.65
N ILE A 146 2.67 5.44 7.68
CA ILE A 146 2.29 6.84 7.69
C ILE A 146 3.35 7.70 6.98
N ALA A 147 4.63 7.52 7.31
CA ALA A 147 5.73 8.37 6.85
C ALA A 147 6.01 8.26 5.34
N THR A 148 5.81 7.09 4.71
CA THR A 148 5.93 6.90 3.26
C THR A 148 4.73 7.43 2.47
N GLN A 149 3.75 8.03 3.11
CA GLN A 149 2.49 8.51 2.53
C GLN A 149 1.53 7.38 2.12
N PHE A 150 1.84 6.11 2.39
CA PHE A 150 1.02 5.00 1.94
C PHE A 150 -0.40 5.05 2.55
N TYR A 151 -0.51 5.33 3.85
CA TYR A 151 -1.80 5.53 4.53
C TYR A 151 -2.64 6.63 3.87
N TRP A 152 -2.02 7.77 3.59
CA TRP A 152 -2.69 8.91 2.97
C TRP A 152 -3.09 8.65 1.52
N THR A 153 -2.26 7.93 0.78
CA THR A 153 -2.54 7.51 -0.59
C THR A 153 -3.73 6.53 -0.65
N GLN A 154 -3.83 5.63 0.35
CA GLN A 154 -4.98 4.72 0.44
C GLN A 154 -6.31 5.45 0.59
N MET A 155 -6.34 6.58 1.28
CA MET A 155 -7.55 7.40 1.41
C MET A 155 -7.95 8.08 0.09
N GLY A 156 -7.00 8.50 -0.73
CA GLY A 156 -7.27 9.16 -2.02
C GLY A 156 -7.75 8.17 -3.08
N ALA A 157 -7.12 7.02 -3.21
CA ALA A 157 -7.38 6.05 -4.28
C ALA A 157 -8.19 4.84 -3.76
N ILE A 158 -9.42 5.04 -3.30
CA ILE A 158 -10.23 4.04 -2.56
C ILE A 158 -10.33 2.70 -3.30
N ARG A 159 -10.72 2.71 -4.58
CA ARG A 159 -10.93 1.50 -5.40
C ARG A 159 -9.65 0.69 -5.53
N GLN A 160 -8.57 1.35 -5.90
CA GLN A 160 -7.28 0.73 -6.10
C GLN A 160 -6.66 0.25 -4.79
N SER A 161 -6.82 1.00 -3.71
CA SER A 161 -6.33 0.64 -2.37
C SER A 161 -7.04 -0.58 -1.81
N PHE A 162 -8.35 -0.69 -2.04
CA PHE A 162 -9.11 -1.88 -1.66
C PHE A 162 -8.61 -3.11 -2.43
N ALA A 163 -8.47 -3.01 -3.75
CA ALA A 163 -7.91 -4.07 -4.57
C ALA A 163 -6.48 -4.43 -4.11
N GLY A 164 -5.65 -3.43 -3.84
CA GLY A 164 -4.29 -3.61 -3.33
C GLY A 164 -4.22 -4.31 -1.98
N ALA A 165 -5.13 -4.00 -1.06
CA ALA A 165 -5.21 -4.68 0.22
C ALA A 165 -5.58 -6.17 0.08
N LEU A 166 -6.53 -6.52 -0.82
CA LEU A 166 -6.86 -7.91 -1.12
C LEU A 166 -5.65 -8.68 -1.68
N LEU A 167 -4.90 -8.06 -2.61
CA LEU A 167 -3.70 -8.66 -3.18
C LEU A 167 -2.58 -8.78 -2.14
N PHE A 168 -2.44 -7.80 -1.25
CA PHE A 168 -1.50 -7.86 -0.15
C PHE A 168 -1.85 -8.99 0.83
N ALA A 169 -3.14 -9.22 1.13
CA ALA A 169 -3.55 -10.38 1.92
C ALA A 169 -3.24 -11.72 1.23
N ALA A 170 -3.24 -11.75 -0.11
CA ALA A 170 -3.07 -12.95 -0.90
C ALA A 170 -1.60 -13.32 -1.19
N PHE A 171 -0.61 -12.44 -0.94
CA PHE A 171 0.77 -12.69 -1.34
C PHE A 171 1.37 -14.00 -0.77
N PRO A 172 1.01 -14.50 0.43
CA PRO A 172 1.54 -15.76 0.93
C PRO A 172 1.20 -16.97 0.05
N LEU A 173 0.13 -16.87 -0.76
CA LEU A 173 -0.26 -17.92 -1.70
C LEU A 173 0.75 -18.10 -2.83
N ILE A 174 1.53 -17.06 -3.15
CA ILE A 174 2.58 -17.09 -4.18
C ILE A 174 3.68 -18.05 -3.75
N GLU A 175 4.20 -17.91 -2.52
CA GLU A 175 5.22 -18.81 -1.96
C GLU A 175 4.68 -20.23 -1.76
N GLN A 176 3.41 -20.37 -1.40
CA GLN A 176 2.75 -21.67 -1.28
C GLN A 176 2.47 -22.33 -2.64
N LYS A 177 2.83 -21.68 -3.75
CA LYS A 177 2.60 -22.13 -5.14
C LYS A 177 1.11 -22.40 -5.45
N LYS A 178 0.18 -21.75 -4.75
CA LYS A 178 -1.28 -21.92 -4.89
C LYS A 178 -1.82 -20.93 -5.94
N PHE A 179 -1.38 -21.09 -7.19
CA PHE A 179 -1.70 -20.15 -8.27
C PHE A 179 -3.22 -19.94 -8.46
N LEU A 180 -4.02 -21.01 -8.50
CA LEU A 180 -5.47 -20.88 -8.73
C LEU A 180 -6.16 -20.07 -7.63
N LYS A 181 -5.79 -20.28 -6.36
CA LYS A 181 -6.35 -19.49 -5.25
C LYS A 181 -5.92 -18.03 -5.33
N TYR A 182 -4.66 -17.78 -5.68
CA TYR A 182 -4.15 -16.44 -5.89
C TYR A 182 -4.86 -15.76 -7.07
N ALA A 183 -4.96 -16.43 -8.21
CA ALA A 183 -5.63 -15.92 -9.41
C ALA A 183 -7.10 -15.57 -9.13
N LEU A 184 -7.83 -16.40 -8.36
CA LEU A 184 -9.19 -16.07 -7.96
C LEU A 184 -9.27 -14.76 -7.18
N ILE A 185 -8.35 -14.53 -6.24
CA ILE A 185 -8.31 -13.27 -5.49
C ILE A 185 -7.95 -12.09 -6.42
N VAL A 186 -7.03 -12.29 -7.37
CA VAL A 186 -6.72 -11.28 -8.40
C VAL A 186 -7.96 -10.93 -9.22
N LEU A 187 -8.71 -11.94 -9.67
CA LEU A 187 -9.95 -11.73 -10.43
C LEU A 187 -10.99 -10.96 -9.61
N VAL A 188 -11.14 -11.26 -8.33
CA VAL A 188 -12.03 -10.51 -7.43
C VAL A 188 -11.53 -9.06 -7.23
N ALA A 189 -10.24 -8.86 -6.96
CA ALA A 189 -9.64 -7.54 -6.79
C ALA A 189 -9.79 -6.67 -8.04
N ALA A 190 -9.67 -7.28 -9.23
CA ALA A 190 -9.81 -6.60 -10.51
C ALA A 190 -11.23 -6.07 -10.78
N GLN A 191 -12.26 -6.61 -10.12
CA GLN A 191 -13.63 -6.07 -10.21
C GLN A 191 -13.80 -4.75 -9.44
N PHE A 192 -12.87 -4.44 -8.53
CA PHE A 192 -12.80 -3.15 -7.84
C PHE A 192 -11.88 -2.17 -8.56
N HIS A 193 -10.81 -2.67 -9.20
CA HIS A 193 -9.91 -1.84 -10.00
C HIS A 193 -9.14 -2.66 -11.03
N ASN A 194 -9.37 -2.39 -12.30
CA ASN A 194 -8.87 -3.19 -13.43
C ASN A 194 -7.35 -3.39 -13.43
N SER A 195 -6.56 -2.42 -12.93
CA SER A 195 -5.10 -2.58 -12.89
C SER A 195 -4.64 -3.78 -12.05
N ALA A 196 -5.50 -4.36 -11.21
CA ALA A 196 -5.19 -5.56 -10.45
C ALA A 196 -4.94 -6.79 -11.34
N TYR A 197 -5.46 -6.84 -12.59
CA TYR A 197 -5.20 -7.95 -13.52
C TYR A 197 -3.70 -8.16 -13.80
N MET A 198 -2.88 -7.11 -13.76
CA MET A 198 -1.44 -7.24 -13.94
C MET A 198 -0.79 -8.20 -12.92
N PHE A 199 -1.43 -8.42 -11.77
CA PHE A 199 -0.91 -9.29 -10.72
C PHE A 199 -0.95 -10.79 -11.09
N LEU A 200 -1.67 -11.18 -12.14
CA LEU A 200 -1.53 -12.53 -12.72
C LEU A 200 -0.12 -12.74 -13.29
N LEU A 201 0.46 -11.71 -13.92
CA LEU A 201 1.83 -11.75 -14.45
C LEU A 201 2.86 -11.56 -13.32
N ILE A 202 2.60 -10.65 -12.39
CA ILE A 202 3.47 -10.38 -11.23
C ILE A 202 3.65 -11.63 -10.37
N TYR A 203 2.69 -12.56 -10.33
CA TYR A 203 2.84 -13.85 -9.67
C TYR A 203 4.15 -14.58 -10.09
N PHE A 204 4.44 -14.57 -11.39
CA PHE A 204 5.64 -15.22 -11.91
C PHE A 204 6.91 -14.43 -11.60
N LEU A 205 6.87 -13.11 -11.69
CA LEU A 205 7.97 -12.22 -11.32
C LEU A 205 8.35 -12.38 -9.84
N CYS A 206 7.38 -12.52 -8.97
CA CYS A 206 7.60 -12.72 -7.54
C CYS A 206 8.28 -14.06 -7.19
N LYS A 207 8.38 -15.01 -8.13
CA LYS A 207 9.11 -16.27 -7.94
C LYS A 207 10.60 -16.19 -8.27
N ILE A 208 11.07 -15.10 -8.84
CA ILE A 208 12.48 -14.86 -9.09
C ILE A 208 13.22 -14.93 -7.74
N PRO A 209 14.31 -15.71 -7.62
CA PRO A 209 15.06 -15.79 -6.37
C PRO A 209 15.59 -14.41 -5.96
N ALA A 210 15.27 -14.00 -4.72
CA ALA A 210 15.73 -12.73 -4.17
C ALA A 210 17.26 -12.62 -4.16
N PHE A 211 17.77 -11.42 -4.35
CA PHE A 211 19.20 -11.10 -4.36
C PHE A 211 20.03 -11.93 -5.35
N SER A 212 19.41 -12.41 -6.42
CA SER A 212 20.07 -13.18 -7.48
C SER A 212 20.47 -12.31 -8.67
N LYS A 213 21.27 -12.86 -9.59
CA LYS A 213 21.55 -12.20 -10.88
C LYS A 213 20.27 -11.88 -11.67
N TYR A 214 19.22 -12.65 -11.49
CA TYR A 214 17.93 -12.42 -12.15
C TYR A 214 17.21 -11.17 -11.60
N SER A 215 17.40 -10.84 -10.32
CA SER A 215 16.92 -9.59 -9.74
C SER A 215 17.61 -8.38 -10.37
N VAL A 216 18.90 -8.50 -10.72
CA VAL A 216 19.63 -7.46 -11.45
C VAL A 216 19.07 -7.30 -12.86
N TRP A 217 18.85 -8.41 -13.58
CA TRP A 217 18.24 -8.37 -14.91
C TRP A 217 16.82 -7.80 -14.88
N PHE A 218 16.07 -8.03 -13.80
CA PHE A 218 14.77 -7.43 -13.61
C PHE A 218 14.84 -5.89 -13.51
N LEU A 219 15.81 -5.36 -12.75
CA LEU A 219 16.06 -3.91 -12.69
C LEU A 219 16.55 -3.35 -14.04
N VAL A 220 17.47 -4.06 -14.71
CA VAL A 220 17.96 -3.66 -16.05
C VAL A 220 16.79 -3.63 -17.04
N GLY A 221 15.92 -4.64 -17.03
CA GLY A 221 14.72 -4.68 -17.85
C GLY A 221 13.79 -3.50 -17.58
N GLY A 222 13.55 -3.17 -16.30
CA GLY A 222 12.81 -1.99 -15.90
C GLY A 222 13.44 -0.68 -16.40
N ALA A 223 14.76 -0.54 -16.29
CA ALA A 223 15.49 0.62 -16.79
C ALA A 223 15.41 0.73 -18.32
N LEU A 224 15.56 -0.38 -19.04
CA LEU A 224 15.43 -0.41 -20.51
C LEU A 224 14.01 -0.02 -20.94
N LEU A 225 12.98 -0.54 -20.27
CA LEU A 225 11.59 -0.12 -20.49
C LEU A 225 11.39 1.37 -20.23
N PHE A 226 11.99 1.91 -19.18
CA PHE A 226 11.92 3.34 -18.87
C PHE A 226 12.56 4.19 -19.98
N ILE A 227 13.73 3.79 -20.46
CA ILE A 227 14.45 4.49 -21.53
C ILE A 227 13.70 4.39 -22.86
N SER A 228 13.14 3.23 -23.18
CA SER A 228 12.39 3.00 -24.43
C SER A 228 10.96 3.53 -24.41
N TYR A 229 10.42 3.87 -23.25
CA TYR A 229 9.03 4.31 -23.10
C TYR A 229 8.61 5.49 -23.99
N PRO A 230 9.44 6.50 -24.29
CA PRO A 230 9.10 7.54 -25.26
C PRO A 230 8.75 7.00 -26.64
N ILE A 231 9.31 5.85 -27.02
CA ILE A 231 9.11 5.20 -28.33
C ILE A 231 7.97 4.17 -28.23
N THR A 232 7.93 3.40 -27.12
CA THR A 232 6.97 2.31 -26.93
C THR A 232 5.67 2.76 -26.26
N GLY A 233 5.64 3.96 -25.69
CA GLY A 233 4.50 4.49 -24.96
C GLY A 233 3.28 4.73 -25.86
N GLU A 234 3.46 5.12 -27.13
CA GLU A 234 2.38 5.23 -28.09
C GLU A 234 1.73 3.88 -28.37
N PHE A 235 2.54 2.85 -28.56
CA PHE A 235 2.03 1.47 -28.73
C PHE A 235 1.30 0.95 -27.48
N ILE A 236 1.83 1.27 -26.27
CA ILE A 236 1.17 0.94 -25.01
C ILE A 236 -0.14 1.71 -24.85
N ASN A 237 -0.17 2.98 -25.28
CA ASN A 237 -1.38 3.80 -25.28
C ASN A 237 -2.44 3.26 -26.25
N GLU A 238 -2.04 2.83 -27.43
CA GLU A 238 -2.93 2.22 -28.41
C GLU A 238 -3.55 0.93 -27.86
N LEU A 239 -2.74 0.09 -27.21
CA LEU A 239 -3.25 -1.12 -26.52
C LEU A 239 -4.18 -0.81 -25.34
N LEU A 240 -4.02 0.36 -24.68
CA LEU A 240 -4.83 0.78 -23.55
C LEU A 240 -5.99 1.70 -23.96
N SER A 241 -5.97 2.25 -25.18
CA SER A 241 -6.98 3.20 -25.67
C SER A 241 -8.40 2.63 -25.70
N ASP A 242 -8.54 1.32 -25.93
CA ASP A 242 -9.83 0.59 -25.84
C ASP A 242 -10.31 0.40 -24.38
N SER A 243 -9.50 0.82 -23.40
CA SER A 243 -9.91 0.79 -22.01
C SER A 243 -10.63 2.08 -21.61
N LYS A 244 -11.59 1.99 -20.68
CA LYS A 244 -12.34 3.14 -20.11
C LYS A 244 -11.44 4.27 -19.56
N TYR A 245 -10.16 4.04 -19.44
CA TYR A 245 -9.13 4.96 -18.95
C TYR A 245 -8.19 5.48 -20.06
N GLY A 246 -8.45 5.11 -21.32
CA GLY A 246 -7.57 5.50 -22.44
C GLY A 246 -7.30 7.00 -22.51
N ASP A 247 -8.34 7.84 -22.35
CA ASP A 247 -8.21 9.31 -22.34
C ASP A 247 -7.42 9.82 -21.13
N SER A 248 -7.58 9.19 -19.96
CA SER A 248 -6.83 9.58 -18.76
C SER A 248 -5.37 9.12 -18.81
N TYR A 249 -5.08 7.99 -19.47
CA TYR A 249 -3.71 7.52 -19.71
C TYR A 249 -3.03 8.36 -20.79
N SER A 250 -3.70 8.66 -21.89
CA SER A 250 -3.15 9.49 -22.96
C SER A 250 -2.86 10.93 -22.51
N SER A 251 -3.75 11.54 -21.72
CA SER A 251 -3.54 12.88 -21.15
C SER A 251 -2.46 12.88 -20.06
N GLY A 252 -2.37 11.84 -19.22
CA GLY A 252 -1.35 11.70 -18.19
C GLY A 252 0.06 11.43 -18.73
N ILE A 253 0.17 10.91 -19.96
CA ILE A 253 1.44 10.66 -20.65
C ILE A 253 1.89 11.88 -21.46
N SER A 254 0.95 12.63 -22.03
CA SER A 254 1.27 13.83 -22.81
C SER A 254 1.67 15.03 -21.94
N SER A 255 1.33 15.09 -20.65
CA SER A 255 1.79 16.13 -19.73
C SER A 255 3.18 15.79 -19.16
N SER A 256 4.22 16.04 -19.96
CA SER A 256 5.62 15.72 -19.62
C SER A 256 6.22 16.51 -18.44
N ASN A 257 5.45 17.33 -17.73
CA ASN A 257 5.94 18.18 -16.64
C ASN A 257 5.36 17.87 -15.25
N ASP A 258 4.45 16.90 -15.12
CA ASP A 258 3.74 16.61 -13.85
C ASP A 258 4.24 15.33 -13.14
N GLY A 259 5.50 14.99 -13.30
CA GLY A 259 6.11 13.87 -12.65
C GLY A 259 6.23 14.03 -11.13
N THR A 260 6.41 12.92 -10.42
CA THR A 260 6.64 12.94 -8.97
C THR A 260 8.03 13.45 -8.62
N ASN A 261 8.19 14.00 -7.41
CA ASN A 261 9.48 14.52 -6.95
C ASN A 261 10.56 13.40 -6.96
N PRO A 262 11.73 13.61 -7.61
CA PRO A 262 12.83 12.63 -7.67
C PRO A 262 13.36 12.18 -6.29
N LEU A 263 13.21 13.00 -5.25
CA LEU A 263 13.59 12.63 -3.88
C LEU A 263 12.89 11.34 -3.44
N ARG A 264 11.67 11.08 -3.95
CA ARG A 264 10.94 9.86 -3.65
C ARG A 264 11.71 8.60 -4.09
N LEU A 265 12.38 8.63 -5.23
CA LEU A 265 13.17 7.49 -5.69
C LEU A 265 14.31 7.17 -4.71
N VAL A 266 14.95 8.19 -4.15
CA VAL A 266 15.98 8.01 -3.12
C VAL A 266 15.39 7.31 -1.89
N ILE A 267 14.22 7.73 -1.45
CA ILE A 267 13.50 7.12 -0.31
C ILE A 267 13.14 5.65 -0.57
N GLU A 268 12.65 5.35 -1.77
CA GLU A 268 12.24 3.97 -2.13
C GLU A 268 13.43 3.04 -2.43
N LEU A 269 14.63 3.58 -2.67
CA LEU A 269 15.87 2.79 -2.77
C LEU A 269 16.40 2.34 -1.40
N VAL A 270 16.12 3.08 -0.31
CA VAL A 270 16.64 2.77 1.03
C VAL A 270 16.33 1.33 1.47
N PRO A 271 15.09 0.81 1.37
CA PRO A 271 14.79 -0.58 1.74
C PRO A 271 15.63 -1.60 0.98
N VAL A 272 15.80 -1.40 -0.32
CA VAL A 272 16.54 -2.33 -1.20
C VAL A 272 18.03 -2.30 -0.86
N VAL A 273 18.64 -1.12 -0.71
CA VAL A 273 20.06 -0.96 -0.41
C VAL A 273 20.40 -1.56 0.98
N LEU A 274 19.59 -1.28 1.99
CA LEU A 274 19.82 -1.85 3.32
C LEU A 274 19.58 -3.36 3.36
N ALA A 275 18.63 -3.88 2.58
CA ALA A 275 18.40 -5.31 2.48
C ALA A 275 19.56 -6.05 1.79
N LEU A 276 20.29 -5.41 0.87
CA LEU A 276 21.50 -6.01 0.28
C LEU A 276 22.60 -6.25 1.33
N VAL A 277 22.70 -5.38 2.35
CA VAL A 277 23.66 -5.55 3.45
C VAL A 277 23.25 -6.71 4.37
N ALA A 278 21.95 -6.88 4.61
CA ALA A 278 21.39 -7.90 5.50
C ALA A 278 20.91 -9.17 4.75
N LYS A 279 21.29 -9.35 3.47
CA LYS A 279 20.69 -10.31 2.54
C LYS A 279 20.74 -11.76 3.03
N ASP A 280 21.86 -12.18 3.64
CA ASP A 280 22.07 -13.58 4.04
C ASP A 280 21.20 -13.94 5.24
N ASP A 281 21.12 -13.05 6.23
CA ASP A 281 20.23 -13.22 7.40
C ASP A 281 18.75 -13.13 7.01
N ILE A 282 18.37 -12.22 6.11
CA ILE A 282 16.99 -12.13 5.60
C ILE A 282 16.64 -13.45 4.88
N LYS A 283 17.50 -13.99 4.01
CA LYS A 283 17.25 -15.25 3.31
C LYS A 283 17.12 -16.44 4.27
N ALA A 284 17.91 -16.46 5.33
CA ALA A 284 17.89 -17.54 6.31
C ALA A 284 16.62 -17.56 7.15
N ASN A 285 16.06 -16.38 7.45
CA ASN A 285 14.99 -16.24 8.43
C ASN A 285 13.60 -15.94 7.84
N GLU A 286 13.51 -15.43 6.59
CA GLU A 286 12.24 -14.95 6.03
C GLU A 286 11.77 -15.80 4.85
N LYS A 287 10.66 -16.53 5.05
CA LYS A 287 10.09 -17.45 4.04
C LYS A 287 9.57 -16.74 2.78
N HIS A 288 9.15 -15.49 2.91
CA HIS A 288 8.52 -14.72 1.83
C HIS A 288 9.49 -13.75 1.15
N VAL A 289 10.80 -13.98 1.31
CA VAL A 289 11.84 -13.07 0.83
C VAL A 289 11.75 -12.81 -0.67
N ASN A 290 11.43 -13.82 -1.50
CA ASN A 290 11.35 -13.65 -2.94
C ASN A 290 10.22 -12.65 -3.31
N VAL A 291 9.03 -12.84 -2.75
CA VAL A 291 7.90 -11.96 -3.02
C VAL A 291 8.18 -10.55 -2.53
N VAL A 292 8.61 -10.41 -1.27
CA VAL A 292 8.81 -9.10 -0.63
C VAL A 292 9.92 -8.31 -1.36
N PHE A 293 11.03 -8.95 -1.68
CA PHE A 293 12.15 -8.30 -2.37
C PHE A 293 11.78 -7.88 -3.80
N ASN A 294 11.15 -8.78 -4.59
CA ASN A 294 10.79 -8.46 -5.97
C ASN A 294 9.69 -7.39 -6.05
N MET A 295 8.74 -7.39 -5.11
CA MET A 295 7.75 -6.32 -5.00
C MET A 295 8.39 -4.97 -4.61
N ALA A 296 9.41 -4.98 -3.73
CA ALA A 296 10.17 -3.77 -3.43
C ALA A 296 10.99 -3.27 -4.63
N LEU A 297 11.52 -4.17 -5.48
CA LEU A 297 12.14 -3.77 -6.75
C LEU A 297 11.12 -3.16 -7.71
N LEU A 298 9.91 -3.72 -7.80
CA LEU A 298 8.80 -3.13 -8.56
C LEU A 298 8.45 -1.73 -8.05
N GLN A 299 8.48 -1.52 -6.73
CA GLN A 299 8.28 -0.20 -6.13
C GLN A 299 9.29 0.81 -6.67
N VAL A 300 10.58 0.45 -6.71
CA VAL A 300 11.64 1.30 -7.25
C VAL A 300 11.40 1.61 -8.73
N ILE A 301 11.05 0.58 -9.52
CA ILE A 301 10.77 0.73 -10.97
C ILE A 301 9.57 1.68 -11.18
N PHE A 302 8.43 1.45 -10.52
CA PHE A 302 7.25 2.30 -10.67
C PHE A 302 7.54 3.74 -10.20
N THR A 303 8.33 3.91 -9.14
CA THR A 303 8.75 5.24 -8.69
C THR A 303 9.63 5.94 -9.71
N ALA A 304 10.58 5.23 -10.33
CA ALA A 304 11.41 5.80 -11.40
C ALA A 304 10.55 6.26 -12.58
N PHE A 305 9.60 5.43 -13.03
CA PHE A 305 8.66 5.82 -14.09
C PHE A 305 7.78 7.01 -13.69
N SER A 306 7.36 7.10 -12.43
CA SER A 306 6.50 8.17 -11.95
C SER A 306 7.19 9.55 -11.94
N ILE A 307 8.52 9.60 -11.95
CA ILE A 307 9.26 10.87 -12.05
C ILE A 307 8.95 11.59 -13.38
N LYS A 308 8.74 10.84 -14.44
CA LYS A 308 8.42 11.38 -15.76
C LYS A 308 6.94 11.28 -16.10
N TYR A 309 6.29 10.22 -15.65
CA TYR A 309 4.91 9.89 -15.99
C TYR A 309 4.12 9.63 -14.70
N TRP A 310 3.42 10.65 -14.21
CA TRP A 310 2.72 10.60 -12.91
C TRP A 310 1.77 9.41 -12.74
N ILE A 311 1.23 8.88 -13.83
CA ILE A 311 0.30 7.75 -13.80
C ILE A 311 0.89 6.50 -13.14
N PHE A 312 2.22 6.29 -13.28
CA PHE A 312 2.91 5.17 -12.64
C PHE A 312 2.95 5.27 -11.11
N PHE A 313 2.74 6.47 -10.57
CA PHE A 313 2.58 6.67 -9.14
C PHE A 313 1.42 5.85 -8.56
N ARG A 314 0.35 5.64 -9.33
CA ARG A 314 -0.78 4.83 -8.90
C ARG A 314 -0.42 3.36 -8.66
N PHE A 315 0.52 2.79 -9.43
CA PHE A 315 0.93 1.39 -9.24
C PHE A 315 1.73 1.16 -7.95
N ILE A 316 2.30 2.21 -7.37
CA ILE A 316 3.00 2.21 -6.09
C ILE A 316 2.10 1.68 -4.95
N ILE A 317 0.78 1.90 -5.02
CA ILE A 317 -0.19 1.41 -4.02
C ILE A 317 -0.08 -0.10 -3.79
N TYR A 318 0.24 -0.86 -4.82
CA TYR A 318 0.35 -2.32 -4.74
C TYR A 318 1.67 -2.81 -4.14
N SER A 319 2.74 -2.07 -4.34
CA SER A 319 4.10 -2.49 -4.00
C SER A 319 4.64 -1.86 -2.70
N GLN A 320 4.12 -0.70 -2.28
CA GLN A 320 4.58 0.02 -1.10
C GLN A 320 4.61 -0.80 0.20
N PRO A 321 3.59 -1.64 0.53
CA PRO A 321 3.64 -2.39 1.78
C PRO A 321 4.80 -3.38 1.84
N PHE A 322 5.29 -3.86 0.70
CA PHE A 322 6.43 -4.77 0.63
C PHE A 322 7.75 -4.03 0.86
N SER A 323 7.91 -2.79 0.37
CA SER A 323 9.04 -1.93 0.72
C SER A 323 9.11 -1.65 2.22
N ILE A 324 7.97 -1.43 2.87
CA ILE A 324 7.88 -1.26 4.32
C ILE A 324 8.36 -2.52 5.04
N ILE A 325 7.85 -3.70 4.65
CA ILE A 325 8.27 -4.98 5.23
C ILE A 325 9.78 -5.21 5.02
N LEU A 326 10.28 -4.96 3.80
CA LEU A 326 11.69 -5.16 3.48
C LEU A 326 12.60 -4.26 4.33
N LEU A 327 12.22 -3.00 4.55
CA LEU A 327 12.99 -2.08 5.40
C LEU A 327 12.99 -2.54 6.85
N CYS A 328 11.86 -3.01 7.37
CA CYS A 328 11.78 -3.57 8.71
C CYS A 328 12.71 -4.78 8.87
N TRP A 329 12.73 -5.69 7.88
CA TRP A 329 13.65 -6.84 7.88
C TRP A 329 15.11 -6.40 7.77
N ALA A 330 15.41 -5.47 6.87
CA ALA A 330 16.77 -4.96 6.69
C ALA A 330 17.33 -4.36 7.99
N LEU A 331 16.53 -3.59 8.72
CA LEU A 331 16.95 -3.02 10.01
C LEU A 331 16.99 -4.06 11.14
N LYS A 332 16.10 -5.05 11.14
CA LYS A 332 16.10 -6.13 12.13
C LYS A 332 17.33 -7.01 11.99
N TYR A 333 17.65 -7.43 10.78
CA TYR A 333 18.73 -8.35 10.45
C TYR A 333 20.06 -7.64 10.08
N PHE A 334 20.13 -6.32 10.26
CA PHE A 334 21.38 -5.60 10.07
C PHE A 334 22.47 -6.18 10.99
N PRO A 335 23.73 -6.37 10.51
CA PRO A 335 24.80 -7.03 11.28
C PRO A 335 24.89 -6.51 12.73
N SER A 336 24.71 -7.42 13.69
CA SER A 336 24.46 -7.08 15.11
C SER A 336 25.67 -6.51 15.85
N ASN A 337 26.89 -6.77 15.38
CA ASN A 337 28.13 -6.33 16.01
C ASN A 337 28.50 -4.86 15.70
N SER A 338 27.65 -4.14 15.00
CA SER A 338 27.94 -2.77 14.61
C SER A 338 27.11 -1.80 15.43
N ARG A 339 27.76 -0.84 16.08
CA ARG A 339 27.14 0.38 16.60
C ARG A 339 26.30 1.09 15.52
N TRP A 340 26.53 0.74 14.26
CA TRP A 340 25.84 1.24 13.09
C TRP A 340 24.35 0.84 13.03
N LYS A 341 23.94 -0.27 13.65
CA LYS A 341 22.54 -0.70 13.63
C LYS A 341 21.61 0.36 14.23
N ASP A 342 21.94 0.85 15.43
CA ASP A 342 21.11 1.86 16.10
C ASP A 342 21.21 3.22 15.38
N ILE A 343 22.40 3.57 14.90
CA ILE A 343 22.62 4.80 14.12
C ILE A 343 21.77 4.78 12.85
N ILE A 344 21.81 3.68 12.07
CA ILE A 344 21.05 3.56 10.83
C ILE A 344 19.54 3.60 11.13
N ARG A 345 19.09 2.96 12.22
CA ARG A 345 17.69 3.03 12.63
C ARG A 345 17.26 4.47 12.93
N ILE A 346 18.05 5.21 13.68
CA ILE A 346 17.79 6.63 13.99
C ILE A 346 17.81 7.47 12.71
N LEU A 347 18.79 7.26 11.82
CA LEU A 347 18.88 7.95 10.54
C LEU A 347 17.66 7.66 9.65
N CYS A 348 17.17 6.42 9.61
CA CYS A 348 15.95 6.08 8.90
C CYS A 348 14.73 6.82 9.48
N PHE A 349 14.55 6.83 10.81
CA PHE A 349 13.48 7.60 11.45
C PHE A 349 13.58 9.09 11.09
N GLY A 350 14.76 9.69 11.16
CA GLY A 350 14.99 11.08 10.80
C GLY A 350 14.69 11.35 9.33
N LEU A 351 15.22 10.51 8.41
CA LEU A 351 15.03 10.64 6.99
C LEU A 351 13.54 10.59 6.60
N TYR A 352 12.82 9.57 7.07
CA TYR A 352 11.40 9.41 6.75
C TYR A 352 10.52 10.47 7.43
N SER A 353 10.91 10.98 8.61
CA SER A 353 10.22 12.11 9.24
C SER A 353 10.38 13.41 8.45
N VAL A 354 11.61 13.70 7.98
CA VAL A 354 11.88 14.87 7.13
C VAL A 354 11.17 14.74 5.80
N TYR A 355 11.22 13.55 5.16
CA TYR A 355 10.50 13.28 3.94
C TYR A 355 8.98 13.51 4.11
N TYR A 356 8.40 12.98 5.18
CA TYR A 356 6.99 13.18 5.50
C TYR A 356 6.63 14.65 5.67
N TYR A 357 7.44 15.39 6.44
CA TYR A 357 7.22 16.80 6.67
C TYR A 357 7.24 17.61 5.37
N ILE A 358 8.27 17.40 4.54
CA ILE A 358 8.41 18.10 3.25
C ILE A 358 7.21 17.78 2.35
N PHE A 359 6.87 16.50 2.24
CA PHE A 359 5.78 16.08 1.37
C PHE A 359 4.43 16.64 1.83
N MET A 360 4.12 16.56 3.13
CA MET A 360 2.86 17.10 3.66
C MET A 360 2.79 18.62 3.50
N LYS A 361 3.89 19.34 3.66
CA LYS A 361 3.95 20.79 3.45
C LYS A 361 3.73 21.18 1.98
N LEU A 362 4.15 20.35 1.04
CA LEU A 362 3.98 20.57 -0.40
C LEU A 362 2.65 20.02 -0.94
N SER A 363 1.93 19.23 -0.16
CA SER A 363 0.65 18.67 -0.57
C SER A 363 -0.41 19.77 -0.69
N SER A 364 -1.19 19.72 -1.76
CA SER A 364 -2.38 20.57 -1.93
C SER A 364 -3.62 20.00 -1.23
N SER A 365 -3.56 18.75 -0.75
CA SER A 365 -4.70 18.06 -0.16
C SER A 365 -4.79 18.34 1.34
N THR A 366 -5.92 18.87 1.79
CA THR A 366 -6.21 19.13 3.20
C THR A 366 -7.10 18.04 3.77
N TYR A 367 -6.72 17.46 4.90
CA TYR A 367 -7.57 16.51 5.62
C TYR A 367 -8.65 17.26 6.40
N MET A 368 -9.90 16.88 6.18
CA MET A 368 -11.05 17.38 6.94
C MET A 368 -11.96 16.23 7.35
N SER A 369 -12.60 16.38 8.49
CA SER A 369 -13.65 15.49 8.98
C SER A 369 -14.69 16.31 9.72
N ASP A 370 -15.89 16.40 9.16
CA ASP A 370 -17.01 17.15 9.76
C ASP A 370 -17.51 16.42 11.01
N ILE A 371 -17.47 15.07 11.02
CA ILE A 371 -17.91 14.24 12.14
C ILE A 371 -16.96 14.36 13.34
N LEU A 372 -15.64 14.39 13.08
CA LEU A 372 -14.62 14.52 14.13
C LEU A 372 -14.33 15.98 14.47
N ASN A 373 -14.94 16.93 13.75
CA ASN A 373 -14.68 18.37 13.85
C ASN A 373 -13.18 18.70 13.68
N ILE A 374 -12.53 18.09 12.66
CA ILE A 374 -11.11 18.27 12.35
C ILE A 374 -10.98 19.00 11.01
N SER A 375 -10.19 20.08 11.00
CA SER A 375 -9.70 20.74 9.79
C SER A 375 -8.21 20.92 9.89
N ALA A 376 -7.45 20.04 9.19
CA ALA A 376 -6.00 20.02 9.26
C ALA A 376 -5.40 20.77 8.08
N TYR A 377 -4.90 21.97 8.32
CA TYR A 377 -4.14 22.76 7.34
C TYR A 377 -2.63 22.45 7.43
N HIS A 378 -1.94 22.63 6.29
CA HIS A 378 -0.49 22.38 6.16
C HIS A 378 0.35 23.52 6.69
#